data_108d3c22acd89da6676bdc0147bbf70e
#
_entry.id   108d3c22acd89da6676bdc0147bbf70e
#
_cell.length_a   1.000
_cell.length_b   1.000
_cell.length_c   1.000
_cell.angle_alpha   90.00
_cell.angle_beta   90.00
_cell.angle_gamma   90.00
#
_symmetry.space_group_name_H-M   'P 1'
#
loop_
_entity.id
_entity.type
_entity.pdbx_description
1 polymer ?
#
loop_
_entity_poly.entity_id
_entity_poly.type
_entity_poly.pdbx_seq_one_letter_code
_entity_poly.pdbx_strand_id
1 'polypeptide(L)'
;LGLLGQYDPSASELLLAIADADPLVRLGALRGLGASGPANWQILISMLDDPLRALRFAVVTALLPTYAQMPVSSRARLAPVVDEFLEHLSLNADRAEALTSRALVYLAKGEIARAETDLLSALARNPAWVPGMVNLADLYRATGRDAQAGPLLDQALALSPQASQVRVAAALWRVRQGN
;
A
#
# COMPACT_ATOMS: atom_id res chain seq x y z
N LEU A 1 13.93 -11.98 8.76
CA LEU A 1 13.44 -12.55 7.50
C LEU A 1 13.02 -11.49 6.49
N GLY A 2 12.31 -10.40 6.91
CA GLY A 2 11.94 -9.31 6.00
C GLY A 2 13.14 -8.62 5.34
N LEU A 3 14.29 -8.56 6.00
CA LEU A 3 15.54 -8.04 5.44
C LEU A 3 16.21 -9.04 4.48
N LEU A 4 16.02 -10.34 4.66
CA LEU A 4 16.60 -11.36 3.78
C LEU A 4 16.05 -11.28 2.36
N GLY A 5 14.76 -10.95 2.19
CA GLY A 5 14.15 -10.73 0.87
C GLY A 5 14.74 -9.57 0.07
N GLN A 6 15.41 -8.62 0.74
CA GLN A 6 16.09 -7.50 0.08
C GLN A 6 17.50 -7.87 -0.43
N TYR A 7 18.09 -8.95 0.11
CA TYR A 7 19.43 -9.42 -0.24
C TYR A 7 19.43 -10.67 -1.13
N ASP A 8 18.25 -11.11 -1.57
CA ASP A 8 18.04 -12.29 -2.40
C ASP A 8 18.86 -13.53 -1.97
N PRO A 9 18.66 -14.03 -0.77
CA PRO A 9 19.08 -15.36 -0.44
C PRO A 9 17.87 -16.26 -0.47
N SER A 10 17.71 -17.01 -1.48
CA SER A 10 16.75 -18.09 -1.62
C SER A 10 15.29 -17.74 -1.33
N ALA A 11 14.53 -17.47 -2.38
CA ALA A 11 13.06 -17.51 -2.34
C ALA A 11 12.54 -18.79 -1.64
N SER A 12 13.32 -19.87 -1.65
CA SER A 12 13.06 -21.12 -0.95
C SER A 12 12.97 -21.00 0.58
N GLU A 13 13.83 -20.21 1.23
CA GLU A 13 13.75 -20.00 2.69
C GLU A 13 12.53 -19.17 3.07
N LEU A 14 12.19 -18.16 2.27
CA LEU A 14 10.96 -17.39 2.47
C LEU A 14 9.72 -18.25 2.26
N LEU A 15 9.75 -19.18 1.30
CA LEU A 15 8.66 -20.13 1.06
C LEU A 15 8.44 -21.09 2.25
N LEU A 16 9.49 -21.55 2.90
CA LEU A 16 9.37 -22.34 4.13
C LEU A 16 8.83 -21.49 5.28
N ALA A 17 9.30 -20.25 5.39
CA ALA A 17 8.94 -19.35 6.48
C ALA A 17 7.49 -18.86 6.44
N ILE A 18 6.79 -18.87 5.29
CA ILE A 18 5.35 -18.55 5.24
C ILE A 18 4.46 -19.60 5.93
N ALA A 19 4.98 -20.81 6.13
CA ALA A 19 4.27 -21.90 6.82
C ALA A 19 4.76 -22.10 8.28
N ASP A 20 5.61 -21.23 8.79
CA ASP A 20 6.16 -21.33 10.15
C ASP A 20 5.04 -21.25 11.21
N ALA A 21 5.24 -21.94 12.33
CA ALA A 21 4.32 -21.88 13.46
C ALA A 21 4.25 -20.49 14.09
N ASP A 22 5.38 -19.76 14.13
CA ASP A 22 5.45 -18.40 14.67
C ASP A 22 4.90 -17.37 13.66
N PRO A 23 3.83 -16.64 14.02
CA PRO A 23 3.25 -15.61 13.16
C PRO A 23 4.20 -14.47 12.81
N LEU A 24 5.19 -14.17 13.66
CA LEU A 24 6.19 -13.13 13.35
C LEU A 24 7.15 -13.59 12.25
N VAL A 25 7.48 -14.87 12.19
CA VAL A 25 8.26 -15.47 11.12
C VAL A 25 7.46 -15.41 9.82
N ARG A 26 6.18 -15.80 9.84
CA ARG A 26 5.30 -15.70 8.66
C ARG A 26 5.16 -14.26 8.17
N LEU A 27 5.00 -13.28 9.08
CA LEU A 27 4.93 -11.85 8.72
C LEU A 27 6.24 -11.34 8.11
N GLY A 28 7.38 -11.77 8.65
CA GLY A 28 8.70 -11.45 8.10
C GLY A 28 8.89 -12.01 6.69
N ALA A 29 8.47 -13.25 6.46
CA ALA A 29 8.51 -13.89 5.15
C ALA A 29 7.59 -13.18 4.13
N LEU A 30 6.36 -12.83 4.53
CA LEU A 30 5.42 -12.07 3.71
C LEU A 30 6.02 -10.74 3.25
N ARG A 31 6.63 -9.99 4.16
CA ARG A 31 7.29 -8.71 3.84
C ARG A 31 8.47 -8.89 2.89
N GLY A 32 9.26 -9.94 3.09
CA GLY A 32 10.37 -10.27 2.21
C GLY A 32 9.89 -10.62 0.79
N LEU A 33 8.87 -11.46 0.66
CA LEU A 33 8.26 -11.82 -0.63
C LEU A 33 7.60 -10.61 -1.32
N GLY A 34 6.90 -9.76 -0.58
CA GLY A 34 6.30 -8.54 -1.11
C GLY A 34 7.35 -7.56 -1.65
N ALA A 35 8.50 -7.43 -0.98
CA ALA A 35 9.61 -6.59 -1.41
C ALA A 35 10.34 -7.14 -2.66
N SER A 36 10.32 -8.46 -2.88
CA SER A 36 10.99 -9.12 -4.00
C SER A 36 10.25 -8.99 -5.34
N GLY A 37 9.11 -8.32 -5.37
CA GLY A 37 8.41 -7.94 -6.59
C GLY A 37 7.10 -8.68 -6.88
N PRO A 38 6.43 -8.29 -7.97
CA PRO A 38 5.07 -8.75 -8.26
C PRO A 38 4.96 -10.23 -8.66
N ALA A 39 6.07 -10.90 -8.97
CA ALA A 39 6.06 -12.32 -9.35
C ALA A 39 5.57 -13.25 -8.22
N ASN A 40 5.63 -12.81 -6.96
CA ASN A 40 5.33 -13.62 -5.80
C ASN A 40 3.85 -13.61 -5.38
N TRP A 41 2.97 -12.95 -6.13
CA TRP A 41 1.56 -12.83 -5.75
C TRP A 41 0.85 -14.18 -5.58
N GLN A 42 1.22 -15.22 -6.35
CA GLN A 42 0.64 -16.56 -6.22
C GLN A 42 0.95 -17.19 -4.85
N ILE A 43 2.16 -16.95 -4.36
CA ILE A 43 2.61 -17.42 -3.04
C ILE A 43 1.87 -16.64 -1.95
N LEU A 44 1.76 -15.31 -2.08
CA LEU A 44 1.06 -14.47 -1.11
C LEU A 44 -0.43 -14.82 -1.02
N ILE A 45 -1.07 -15.20 -2.13
CA ILE A 45 -2.46 -15.67 -2.14
C ILE A 45 -2.66 -16.92 -1.28
N SER A 46 -1.68 -17.81 -1.14
CA SER A 46 -1.81 -18.99 -0.27
C SER A 46 -1.91 -18.62 1.21
N MET A 47 -1.47 -17.44 1.61
CA MET A 47 -1.55 -16.94 2.99
C MET A 47 -2.89 -16.24 3.33
N LEU A 48 -3.84 -16.15 2.38
CA LEU A 48 -5.16 -15.57 2.64
C LEU A 48 -6.00 -16.39 3.65
N ASP A 49 -5.66 -17.65 3.84
CA ASP A 49 -6.32 -18.53 4.78
C ASP A 49 -5.61 -18.57 6.17
N ASP A 50 -4.64 -17.67 6.41
CA ASP A 50 -3.94 -17.60 7.70
C ASP A 50 -4.95 -17.36 8.85
N PRO A 51 -4.84 -18.09 9.97
CA PRO A 51 -5.74 -17.93 11.11
C PRO A 51 -5.70 -16.51 11.70
N LEU A 52 -4.58 -15.81 11.56
CA LEU A 52 -4.43 -14.44 12.07
C LEU A 52 -4.89 -13.39 11.05
N ARG A 53 -5.96 -12.70 11.38
CA ARG A 53 -6.52 -11.61 10.56
C ARG A 53 -5.46 -10.56 10.17
N ALA A 54 -4.54 -10.24 11.07
CA ALA A 54 -3.47 -9.28 10.80
C ALA A 54 -2.55 -9.73 9.65
N LEU A 55 -2.28 -11.03 9.52
CA LEU A 55 -1.50 -11.59 8.40
C LEU A 55 -2.30 -11.55 7.11
N ARG A 56 -3.59 -11.92 7.14
CA ARG A 56 -4.46 -11.80 5.95
C ARG A 56 -4.52 -10.35 5.44
N PHE A 57 -4.63 -9.37 6.34
CA PHE A 57 -4.61 -7.93 5.98
C PHE A 57 -3.26 -7.47 5.44
N ALA A 58 -2.16 -8.00 5.97
CA ALA A 58 -0.84 -7.73 5.42
C ALA A 58 -0.68 -8.30 4.01
N VAL A 59 -1.27 -9.47 3.70
CA VAL A 59 -1.34 -10.03 2.34
C VAL A 59 -2.10 -9.08 1.40
N VAL A 60 -3.29 -8.61 1.81
CA VAL A 60 -4.04 -7.63 1.01
C VAL A 60 -3.17 -6.43 0.68
N THR A 61 -2.56 -5.81 1.70
CA THR A 61 -1.71 -4.61 1.53
C THR A 61 -0.54 -4.87 0.57
N ALA A 62 0.11 -6.03 0.66
CA ALA A 62 1.22 -6.40 -0.22
C ALA A 62 0.79 -6.63 -1.67
N LEU A 63 -0.46 -7.05 -1.89
CA LEU A 63 -0.99 -7.34 -3.23
C LEU A 63 -1.66 -6.14 -3.92
N LEU A 64 -1.99 -5.06 -3.21
CA LEU A 64 -2.64 -3.87 -3.80
C LEU A 64 -1.89 -3.32 -5.03
N PRO A 65 -0.55 -3.20 -5.06
CA PRO A 65 0.16 -2.66 -6.21
C PRO A 65 0.01 -3.49 -7.49
N THR A 66 -0.28 -4.78 -7.36
CA THR A 66 -0.42 -5.73 -8.47
C THR A 66 -1.87 -6.09 -8.77
N TYR A 67 -2.82 -5.58 -8.00
CA TYR A 67 -4.23 -5.98 -8.05
C TYR A 67 -4.84 -5.89 -9.46
N ALA A 68 -4.55 -4.80 -10.18
CA ALA A 68 -5.09 -4.58 -11.53
C ALA A 68 -4.57 -5.59 -12.56
N GLN A 69 -3.33 -6.11 -12.36
CA GLN A 69 -2.70 -7.08 -13.26
C GLN A 69 -3.05 -8.54 -12.90
N MET A 70 -3.67 -8.77 -11.74
CA MET A 70 -4.02 -10.13 -11.29
C MET A 70 -5.14 -10.73 -12.14
N PRO A 71 -5.08 -12.05 -12.43
CA PRO A 71 -6.18 -12.78 -13.04
C PRO A 71 -7.49 -12.62 -12.26
N VAL A 72 -8.61 -12.67 -12.96
CA VAL A 72 -9.96 -12.55 -12.34
C VAL A 72 -10.16 -13.58 -11.23
N SER A 73 -9.72 -14.83 -11.42
CA SER A 73 -9.81 -15.89 -10.41
C SER A 73 -9.03 -15.55 -9.13
N SER A 74 -7.86 -14.95 -9.25
CA SER A 74 -7.03 -14.55 -8.11
C SER A 74 -7.66 -13.38 -7.36
N ARG A 75 -8.20 -12.39 -8.08
CA ARG A 75 -8.95 -11.29 -7.48
C ARG A 75 -10.22 -11.77 -6.77
N ALA A 76 -10.92 -12.76 -7.35
CA ALA A 76 -12.09 -13.36 -6.73
C ALA A 76 -11.75 -14.07 -5.41
N ARG A 77 -10.59 -14.74 -5.32
CA ARG A 77 -10.10 -15.36 -4.08
C ARG A 77 -9.70 -14.31 -3.03
N LEU A 78 -9.16 -13.18 -3.46
CA LEU A 78 -8.74 -12.08 -2.57
C LEU A 78 -9.95 -11.27 -2.05
N ALA A 79 -11.04 -11.19 -2.81
CA ALA A 79 -12.16 -10.30 -2.54
C ALA A 79 -12.76 -10.43 -1.13
N PRO A 80 -13.03 -11.62 -0.57
CA PRO A 80 -13.59 -11.71 0.79
C PRO A 80 -12.68 -11.09 1.85
N VAL A 81 -11.35 -11.24 1.72
CA VAL A 81 -10.40 -10.67 2.68
C VAL A 81 -10.26 -9.15 2.47
N VAL A 82 -10.37 -8.67 1.23
CA VAL A 82 -10.45 -7.22 0.93
C VAL A 82 -11.68 -6.60 1.56
N ASP A 83 -12.83 -7.26 1.50
CA ASP A 83 -14.08 -6.76 2.09
C ASP A 83 -13.98 -6.75 3.62
N GLU A 84 -13.44 -7.80 4.25
CA GLU A 84 -13.13 -7.84 5.69
C GLU A 84 -12.17 -6.71 6.10
N PHE A 85 -11.16 -6.43 5.27
CA PHE A 85 -10.21 -5.35 5.51
C PHE A 85 -10.85 -3.97 5.40
N LEU A 86 -11.69 -3.74 4.38
CA LEU A 86 -12.45 -2.51 4.21
C LEU A 86 -13.39 -2.23 5.39
N GLU A 87 -14.07 -3.27 5.90
CA GLU A 87 -14.90 -3.16 7.10
C GLU A 87 -14.07 -2.75 8.31
N HIS A 88 -12.93 -3.44 8.54
CA HIS A 88 -12.01 -3.10 9.62
C HIS A 88 -11.51 -1.65 9.54
N LEU A 89 -11.13 -1.18 8.34
CA LEU A 89 -10.68 0.19 8.12
C LEU A 89 -11.82 1.20 8.33
N SER A 90 -13.06 0.83 8.01
CA SER A 90 -14.23 1.69 8.20
C SER A 90 -14.55 1.91 9.68
N LEU A 91 -14.35 0.91 10.53
CA LEU A 91 -14.50 1.02 11.98
C LEU A 91 -13.45 1.97 12.61
N ASN A 92 -12.34 2.20 11.92
CA ASN A 92 -11.25 3.07 12.36
C ASN A 92 -11.13 4.35 11.51
N ALA A 93 -12.21 4.80 10.85
CA ALA A 93 -12.20 5.94 9.93
C ALA A 93 -12.08 7.31 10.64
N ASP A 94 -11.93 7.33 11.94
CA ASP A 94 -11.51 8.48 12.74
C ASP A 94 -10.00 8.75 12.64
N ARG A 95 -9.22 7.80 12.11
CA ARG A 95 -7.76 7.86 11.99
C ARG A 95 -7.33 8.07 10.55
N ALA A 96 -6.37 8.98 10.33
CA ALA A 96 -5.82 9.29 9.01
C ALA A 96 -5.17 8.06 8.35
N GLU A 97 -4.52 7.19 9.13
CA GLU A 97 -3.91 5.96 8.67
C GLU A 97 -4.92 4.99 8.07
N ALA A 98 -6.06 4.81 8.74
CA ALA A 98 -7.11 3.91 8.28
C ALA A 98 -7.77 4.41 6.99
N LEU A 99 -8.06 5.72 6.93
CA LEU A 99 -8.59 6.36 5.72
C LEU A 99 -7.62 6.24 4.56
N THR A 100 -6.32 6.49 4.78
CA THR A 100 -5.30 6.33 3.73
C THR A 100 -5.21 4.89 3.25
N SER A 101 -5.22 3.91 4.16
CA SER A 101 -5.19 2.49 3.79
C SER A 101 -6.43 2.09 2.99
N ARG A 102 -7.61 2.61 3.35
CA ARG A 102 -8.86 2.38 2.63
C ARG A 102 -8.83 3.00 1.23
N ALA A 103 -8.29 4.21 1.11
CA ALA A 103 -8.05 4.86 -0.18
C ALA A 103 -7.17 4.02 -1.10
N LEU A 104 -6.10 3.41 -0.60
CA LEU A 104 -5.23 2.53 -1.39
C LEU A 104 -5.97 1.30 -1.91
N VAL A 105 -6.89 0.72 -1.12
CA VAL A 105 -7.77 -0.36 -1.60
C VAL A 105 -8.67 0.13 -2.72
N TYR A 106 -9.30 1.29 -2.57
CA TYR A 106 -10.15 1.88 -3.61
C TYR A 106 -9.37 2.20 -4.89
N LEU A 107 -8.13 2.72 -4.78
CA LEU A 107 -7.25 2.94 -5.93
C LEU A 107 -6.96 1.65 -6.68
N ALA A 108 -6.61 0.58 -5.97
CA ALA A 108 -6.36 -0.73 -6.57
C ALA A 108 -7.59 -1.29 -7.30
N LYS A 109 -8.80 -1.00 -6.81
CA LYS A 109 -10.07 -1.36 -7.44
C LYS A 109 -10.51 -0.42 -8.57
N GLY A 110 -9.79 0.70 -8.79
CA GLY A 110 -10.17 1.73 -9.78
C GLY A 110 -11.29 2.67 -9.31
N GLU A 111 -11.64 2.66 -8.03
CA GLU A 111 -12.68 3.49 -7.42
C GLU A 111 -12.13 4.88 -7.02
N ILE A 112 -11.67 5.65 -8.02
CA ILE A 112 -10.88 6.88 -7.86
C ILE A 112 -11.58 7.93 -6.97
N ALA A 113 -12.87 8.16 -7.18
CA ALA A 113 -13.62 9.17 -6.42
C ALA A 113 -13.69 8.84 -4.91
N ARG A 114 -13.84 7.55 -4.57
CA ARG A 114 -13.82 7.10 -3.18
C ARG A 114 -12.45 7.27 -2.54
N ALA A 115 -11.40 6.91 -3.28
CA ALA A 115 -10.03 7.08 -2.84
C ALA A 115 -9.70 8.53 -2.54
N GLU A 116 -10.08 9.46 -3.44
CA GLU A 116 -9.88 10.90 -3.23
C GLU A 116 -10.61 11.41 -1.98
N THR A 117 -11.88 11.02 -1.82
CA THR A 117 -12.67 11.37 -0.63
C THR A 117 -11.98 10.94 0.67
N ASP A 118 -11.46 9.72 0.70
CA ASP A 118 -10.77 9.21 1.89
C ASP A 118 -9.44 9.90 2.15
N LEU A 119 -8.65 10.20 1.11
CA LEU A 119 -7.39 10.93 1.27
C LEU A 119 -7.61 12.36 1.75
N LEU A 120 -8.62 13.07 1.22
CA LEU A 120 -9.00 14.39 1.70
C LEU A 120 -9.47 14.33 3.16
N SER A 121 -10.27 13.33 3.51
CA SER A 121 -10.72 13.11 4.89
C SER A 121 -9.56 12.80 5.84
N ALA A 122 -8.55 12.03 5.38
CA ALA A 122 -7.33 11.76 6.15
C ALA A 122 -6.57 13.05 6.46
N LEU A 123 -6.42 13.94 5.47
CA LEU A 123 -5.76 15.24 5.66
C LEU A 123 -6.59 16.21 6.50
N ALA A 124 -7.92 16.12 6.46
CA ALA A 124 -8.79 16.89 7.36
C ALA A 124 -8.65 16.43 8.83
N ARG A 125 -8.43 15.12 9.07
CA ARG A 125 -8.17 14.56 10.42
C ARG A 125 -6.77 14.89 10.93
N ASN A 126 -5.79 14.80 10.06
CA ASN A 126 -4.40 15.10 10.37
C ASN A 126 -3.76 15.90 9.21
N PRO A 127 -3.75 17.25 9.29
CA PRO A 127 -3.13 18.09 8.26
C PRO A 127 -1.64 17.90 8.07
N ALA A 128 -0.94 17.23 9.00
CA ALA A 128 0.47 16.89 8.91
C ALA A 128 0.72 15.43 8.47
N TRP A 129 -0.30 14.73 7.98
CA TRP A 129 -0.21 13.33 7.56
C TRP A 129 0.50 13.19 6.21
N VAL A 130 1.82 13.10 6.25
CA VAL A 130 2.69 13.02 5.07
C VAL A 130 2.32 11.88 4.11
N PRO A 131 2.00 10.63 4.56
CA PRO A 131 1.58 9.58 3.63
C PRO A 131 0.31 9.93 2.86
N GLY A 132 -0.67 10.60 3.49
CA GLY A 132 -1.88 11.07 2.81
C GLY A 132 -1.59 12.11 1.73
N MET A 133 -0.67 13.06 2.00
CA MET A 133 -0.25 14.06 1.01
C MET A 133 0.39 13.42 -0.22
N VAL A 134 1.31 12.49 -0.01
CA VAL A 134 2.01 11.80 -1.11
C VAL A 134 1.01 10.99 -1.95
N ASN A 135 0.14 10.22 -1.30
CA ASN A 135 -0.86 9.41 -2.02
C ASN A 135 -1.87 10.28 -2.78
N LEU A 136 -2.31 11.42 -2.21
CA LEU A 136 -3.21 12.35 -2.91
C LEU A 136 -2.51 13.03 -4.09
N ALA A 137 -1.25 13.40 -3.94
CA ALA A 137 -0.44 13.94 -5.03
C ALA A 137 -0.28 12.93 -6.18
N ASP A 138 -0.03 11.66 -5.87
CA ASP A 138 0.03 10.58 -6.86
C ASP A 138 -1.32 10.35 -7.55
N LEU A 139 -2.44 10.42 -6.82
CA LEU A 139 -3.79 10.35 -7.40
C LEU A 139 -4.03 11.51 -8.36
N TYR A 140 -3.69 12.75 -7.98
CA TYR A 140 -3.83 13.92 -8.85
C TYR A 140 -2.99 13.78 -10.11
N ARG A 141 -1.77 13.30 -10.00
CA ARG A 141 -0.92 12.98 -11.15
C ARG A 141 -1.59 11.95 -12.07
N ALA A 142 -2.07 10.85 -11.52
CA ALA A 142 -2.68 9.76 -12.28
C ALA A 142 -3.99 10.18 -12.99
N THR A 143 -4.65 11.23 -12.51
CA THR A 143 -5.91 11.77 -13.06
C THR A 143 -5.71 13.05 -13.90
N GLY A 144 -4.47 13.40 -14.27
CA GLY A 144 -4.19 14.58 -15.09
C GLY A 144 -4.30 15.91 -14.36
N ARG A 145 -4.38 15.90 -13.03
CA ARG A 145 -4.48 17.09 -12.15
C ARG A 145 -3.13 17.41 -11.49
N ASP A 146 -2.03 17.25 -12.24
CA ASP A 146 -0.65 17.32 -11.70
C ASP A 146 -0.33 18.71 -11.06
N ALA A 147 -1.00 19.78 -11.47
CA ALA A 147 -0.86 21.10 -10.84
C ALA A 147 -1.29 21.12 -9.36
N GLN A 148 -2.24 20.25 -8.97
CA GLN A 148 -2.69 20.15 -7.58
C GLN A 148 -1.74 19.31 -6.72
N ALA A 149 -0.85 18.55 -7.32
CA ALA A 149 0.11 17.72 -6.60
C ALA A 149 1.24 18.56 -5.96
N GLY A 150 1.67 19.64 -6.60
CA GLY A 150 2.81 20.46 -6.17
C GLY A 150 2.71 20.94 -4.73
N PRO A 151 1.66 21.68 -4.36
CA PRO A 151 1.49 22.19 -2.99
C PRO A 151 1.51 21.09 -1.92
N LEU A 152 0.95 19.91 -2.21
CA LEU A 152 0.96 18.76 -1.29
C LEU A 152 2.38 18.21 -1.10
N LEU A 153 3.15 18.11 -2.19
CA LEU A 153 4.52 17.60 -2.15
C LEU A 153 5.47 18.59 -1.47
N ASP A 154 5.29 19.89 -1.68
CA ASP A 154 6.08 20.91 -1.00
C ASP A 154 5.80 20.92 0.51
N GLN A 155 4.53 20.77 0.92
CA GLN A 155 4.16 20.61 2.32
C GLN A 155 4.72 19.33 2.93
N ALA A 156 4.61 18.21 2.22
CA ALA A 156 5.16 16.93 2.67
C ALA A 156 6.68 17.01 2.85
N LEU A 157 7.39 17.69 1.92
CA LEU A 157 8.84 17.89 1.98
C LEU A 157 9.25 18.79 3.17
N ALA A 158 8.46 19.81 3.47
CA ALA A 158 8.70 20.67 4.62
C ALA A 158 8.53 19.89 5.95
N LEU A 159 7.53 19.00 6.03
CA LEU A 159 7.29 18.18 7.22
C LEU A 159 8.29 17.01 7.38
N SER A 160 8.78 16.47 6.28
CA SER A 160 9.66 15.28 6.28
C SER A 160 10.77 15.39 5.24
N PRO A 161 11.72 16.32 5.41
CA PRO A 161 12.75 16.60 4.40
C PRO A 161 13.73 15.46 4.15
N GLN A 162 13.86 14.53 5.09
CA GLN A 162 14.75 13.37 4.98
C GLN A 162 14.05 12.10 4.47
N ALA A 163 12.71 12.12 4.32
CA ALA A 163 11.98 10.97 3.82
C ALA A 163 12.26 10.77 2.33
N SER A 164 12.96 9.66 2.00
CA SER A 164 13.36 9.36 0.61
C SER A 164 12.16 9.31 -0.35
N GLN A 165 11.06 8.71 0.07
CA GLN A 165 9.82 8.62 -0.71
C GLN A 165 9.27 10.02 -1.08
N VAL A 166 9.23 10.94 -0.11
CA VAL A 166 8.77 12.32 -0.33
C VAL A 166 9.69 13.07 -1.29
N ARG A 167 11.00 12.94 -1.08
CA ARG A 167 12.02 13.57 -1.96
C ARG A 167 11.90 13.08 -3.40
N VAL A 168 11.74 11.77 -3.59
CA VAL A 168 11.56 11.18 -4.92
C VAL A 168 10.27 11.69 -5.57
N ALA A 169 9.15 11.67 -4.85
CA ALA A 169 7.87 12.15 -5.38
C ALA A 169 7.94 13.63 -5.79
N ALA A 170 8.53 14.50 -4.95
CA ALA A 170 8.70 15.90 -5.23
C ALA A 170 9.67 16.16 -6.42
N ALA A 171 10.79 15.41 -6.48
CA ALA A 171 11.74 15.52 -7.59
C ALA A 171 11.10 15.11 -8.93
N LEU A 172 10.38 13.99 -8.96
CA LEU A 172 9.68 13.53 -10.16
C LEU A 172 8.60 14.52 -10.60
N TRP A 173 7.90 15.15 -9.66
CA TRP A 173 6.94 16.21 -10.00
C TRP A 173 7.62 17.39 -10.63
N ARG A 174 8.72 17.91 -10.06
CA ARG A 174 9.48 19.06 -10.62
C ARG A 174 10.00 18.77 -12.02
N VAL A 175 10.58 17.59 -12.25
CA VAL A 175 11.04 17.18 -13.59
C VAL A 175 9.89 17.23 -14.61
N ARG A 176 8.68 16.79 -14.26
CA ARG A 176 7.52 16.89 -15.15
C ARG A 176 7.07 18.33 -15.42
N GLN A 177 7.31 19.25 -14.49
CA GLN A 177 7.04 20.69 -14.68
C GLN A 177 8.13 21.42 -15.48
N GLY A 178 9.21 20.73 -15.88
CA GLY A 178 10.32 21.34 -16.62
C GLY A 178 11.34 22.08 -15.74
N ASN A 179 11.37 21.77 -14.44
CA ASN A 179 12.30 22.34 -13.47
C ASN A 179 13.34 21.32 -12.99
#